data_c5abeb41d5b4504d60e5a5fcf1e4b9e6
#
_entry.id   c5abeb41d5b4504d60e5a5fcf1e4b9e6
#
_cell.length_a   1.000
_cell.length_b   1.000
_cell.length_c   1.000
_cell.angle_alpha   90.00
_cell.angle_beta   90.00
_cell.angle_gamma   90.00
#
_symmetry.space_group_name_H-M   'P 1'
#
loop_
_entity.id
_entity.type
_entity.pdbx_description
1 polymer ?
#
loop_
_entity_poly.entity_id
_entity_poly.type
_entity_poly.pdbx_seq_one_letter_code
_entity_poly.pdbx_strand_id
1 'polypeptide(L)'
;MAKSQQNEENATLTTIVNTPYKYGFTTDLETEEFEKGLNEKIIEKISFKRNEPEFLKEFRRKAFTAWKKMKSPLWAYLGIPKIDYDNIQYYSVSETKKKLGSLDDADPKLLETFKKLGIPLNEQKLLTNVAVDAVFDSVSIGTTFKKQLQKSGVVFCSITDAIKFYPHLVEKYLAKIVPIGDNYFSALNSTVFSDGSFCYIPKDMECPMELSTYFRINNEESGQFERTLIIAEDRSSVNYLEGCTAPQFSSNQLHAAVVKPYS
;
A
#
# COMPACT_ATOMS: atom_id res chain seq x y z
N MET A 1 -30.61 -35.53 4.97
CA MET A 1 -30.17 -34.33 4.26
C MET A 1 -29.20 -33.47 5.09
N ALA A 2 -29.48 -33.07 6.35
CA ALA A 2 -28.56 -32.21 7.13
C ALA A 2 -27.15 -32.79 7.36
N LYS A 3 -27.02 -34.12 7.63
CA LYS A 3 -25.72 -34.76 7.84
C LYS A 3 -24.84 -34.84 6.58
N SER A 4 -25.43 -34.90 5.37
CA SER A 4 -24.67 -34.92 4.13
C SER A 4 -24.12 -33.54 3.78
N GLN A 5 -24.91 -32.47 4.02
CA GLN A 5 -24.44 -31.08 3.82
C GLN A 5 -23.31 -30.73 4.80
N GLN A 6 -23.42 -31.12 6.05
CA GLN A 6 -22.38 -30.87 7.07
C GLN A 6 -21.08 -31.62 6.76
N ASN A 7 -21.15 -32.81 6.17
CA ASN A 7 -19.97 -33.54 5.72
C ASN A 7 -19.31 -32.93 4.47
N GLU A 8 -20.09 -32.39 3.53
CA GLU A 8 -19.57 -31.67 2.38
C GLU A 8 -18.93 -30.33 2.76
N GLU A 9 -19.55 -29.58 3.70
CA GLU A 9 -18.97 -28.35 4.23
C GLU A 9 -17.66 -28.62 4.98
N ASN A 10 -17.61 -29.66 5.83
CA ASN A 10 -16.38 -30.05 6.53
C ASN A 10 -15.29 -30.53 5.56
N ALA A 11 -15.62 -31.28 4.52
CA ALA A 11 -14.66 -31.70 3.50
C ALA A 11 -14.11 -30.50 2.72
N THR A 12 -14.96 -29.50 2.39
CA THR A 12 -14.57 -28.26 1.73
C THR A 12 -13.64 -27.43 2.63
N LEU A 13 -14.00 -27.26 3.90
CA LEU A 13 -13.15 -26.56 4.88
C LEU A 13 -11.80 -27.25 5.07
N THR A 14 -11.78 -28.57 5.17
CA THR A 14 -10.54 -29.35 5.30
C THR A 14 -9.66 -29.20 4.07
N THR A 15 -10.24 -29.18 2.87
CA THR A 15 -9.52 -28.94 1.63
C THR A 15 -8.93 -27.53 1.58
N ILE A 16 -9.69 -26.51 1.98
CA ILE A 16 -9.22 -25.12 2.00
C ILE A 16 -8.06 -24.96 3.01
N VAL A 17 -8.19 -25.54 4.21
CA VAL A 17 -7.17 -25.46 5.28
C VAL A 17 -5.87 -26.18 4.88
N ASN A 18 -5.96 -27.30 4.16
CA ASN A 18 -4.80 -28.09 3.74
C ASN A 18 -4.22 -27.68 2.37
N THR A 19 -4.86 -26.76 1.67
CA THR A 19 -4.30 -26.26 0.41
C THR A 19 -3.13 -25.31 0.71
N PRO A 20 -1.94 -25.54 0.11
CA PRO A 20 -0.80 -24.63 0.28
C PRO A 20 -1.19 -23.20 -0.10
N TYR A 21 -0.76 -22.22 0.70
CA TYR A 21 -1.04 -20.82 0.42
C TYR A 21 -0.42 -20.40 -0.93
N LYS A 22 -1.27 -20.15 -1.91
CA LYS A 22 -0.89 -19.87 -3.30
C LYS A 22 0.10 -18.71 -3.46
N TYR A 23 0.04 -17.73 -2.56
CA TYR A 23 0.84 -16.51 -2.62
C TYR A 23 2.03 -16.52 -1.65
N GLY A 24 2.35 -17.68 -1.06
CA GLY A 24 3.42 -17.85 -0.07
C GLY A 24 4.85 -17.82 -0.62
N PHE A 25 5.05 -17.55 -1.91
CA PHE A 25 6.37 -17.48 -2.54
C PHE A 25 7.04 -16.11 -2.32
N THR A 26 8.37 -16.08 -2.39
CA THR A 26 9.19 -14.86 -2.41
C THR A 26 9.75 -14.61 -3.81
N THR A 27 10.05 -13.36 -4.12
CA THR A 27 10.76 -12.95 -5.34
C THR A 27 12.17 -12.54 -4.96
N ASP A 28 13.17 -13.17 -5.55
CA ASP A 28 14.59 -12.87 -5.32
C ASP A 28 14.98 -11.61 -6.10
N LEU A 29 15.00 -10.47 -5.40
CA LEU A 29 15.40 -9.16 -5.91
C LEU A 29 16.45 -8.56 -4.97
N GLU A 30 17.41 -7.86 -5.55
CA GLU A 30 18.30 -7.02 -4.76
C GLU A 30 17.51 -5.87 -4.14
N THR A 31 17.58 -5.72 -2.82
CA THR A 31 16.87 -4.69 -2.06
C THR A 31 17.83 -3.85 -1.27
N GLU A 32 17.64 -2.53 -1.30
CA GLU A 32 18.26 -1.62 -0.34
C GLU A 32 17.39 -1.57 0.90
N GLU A 33 17.94 -1.97 2.01
CA GLU A 33 17.25 -2.05 3.29
C GLU A 33 17.81 -1.00 4.27
N PHE A 34 16.92 -0.36 5.02
CA PHE A 34 17.34 0.52 6.11
C PHE A 34 17.53 -0.28 7.40
N GLU A 35 18.25 0.26 8.35
CA GLU A 35 18.45 -0.37 9.65
C GLU A 35 17.10 -0.56 10.36
N LYS A 36 17.00 -1.61 11.18
CA LYS A 36 15.83 -1.89 12.01
C LYS A 36 15.65 -0.84 13.11
N GLY A 37 14.42 -0.72 13.57
CA GLY A 37 14.03 0.21 14.63
C GLY A 37 13.58 1.58 14.11
N LEU A 38 12.72 2.23 14.88
CA LEU A 38 12.13 3.51 14.52
C LEU A 38 12.71 4.65 15.37
N ASN A 39 13.43 5.54 14.71
CA ASN A 39 14.02 6.73 15.30
C ASN A 39 14.05 7.90 14.31
N GLU A 40 14.45 9.08 14.78
CA GLU A 40 14.48 10.30 13.97
C GLU A 40 15.39 10.17 12.73
N LYS A 41 16.53 9.47 12.85
CA LYS A 41 17.46 9.26 11.73
C LYS A 41 16.82 8.44 10.59
N ILE A 42 16.06 7.39 10.95
CA ILE A 42 15.35 6.57 9.96
C ILE A 42 14.27 7.41 9.23
N ILE A 43 13.53 8.24 9.96
CA ILE A 43 12.50 9.11 9.38
C ILE A 43 13.13 10.12 8.41
N GLU A 44 14.23 10.75 8.80
CA GLU A 44 14.96 11.68 7.93
C GLU A 44 15.54 10.97 6.71
N LYS A 45 16.07 9.75 6.88
CA LYS A 45 16.60 8.93 5.78
C LYS A 45 15.50 8.55 4.78
N ILE A 46 14.29 8.18 5.27
CA ILE A 46 13.12 7.95 4.42
C ILE A 46 12.78 9.21 3.60
N SER A 47 12.63 10.35 4.29
CA SER A 47 12.29 11.62 3.65
C SER A 47 13.35 12.08 2.62
N PHE A 48 14.62 11.87 2.92
CA PHE A 48 15.73 12.17 2.01
C PHE A 48 15.70 11.26 0.77
N LYS A 49 15.58 9.94 0.98
CA LYS A 49 15.52 8.95 -0.11
C LYS A 49 14.38 9.21 -1.09
N ARG A 50 13.26 9.70 -0.57
CA ARG A 50 12.04 10.00 -1.33
C ARG A 50 12.01 11.42 -1.88
N ASN A 51 13.03 12.24 -1.58
CA ASN A 51 13.08 13.65 -1.94
C ASN A 51 11.79 14.41 -1.58
N GLU A 52 11.34 14.26 -0.34
CA GLU A 52 10.07 14.78 0.13
C GLU A 52 10.11 16.30 0.36
N PRO A 53 9.01 17.03 0.07
CA PRO A 53 8.90 18.45 0.37
C PRO A 53 8.84 18.70 1.89
N GLU A 54 9.14 19.91 2.32
CA GLU A 54 9.28 20.24 3.75
C GLU A 54 7.98 20.00 4.56
N PHE A 55 6.81 20.29 3.97
CA PHE A 55 5.53 20.05 4.66
C PHE A 55 5.36 18.57 5.07
N LEU A 56 5.87 17.64 4.26
CA LEU A 56 5.77 16.20 4.54
C LEU A 56 6.80 15.75 5.58
N LYS A 57 8.00 16.32 5.58
CA LYS A 57 9.00 16.09 6.62
C LYS A 57 8.49 16.56 7.99
N GLU A 58 7.87 17.75 8.05
CA GLU A 58 7.23 18.23 9.27
C GLU A 58 6.07 17.33 9.70
N PHE A 59 5.26 16.86 8.75
CA PHE A 59 4.16 15.94 9.03
C PHE A 59 4.67 14.67 9.71
N ARG A 60 5.75 14.07 9.20
CA ARG A 60 6.37 12.88 9.78
C ARG A 60 6.93 13.13 11.19
N ARG A 61 7.63 14.24 11.39
CA ARG A 61 8.16 14.60 12.72
C ARG A 61 7.05 14.80 13.76
N LYS A 62 5.95 15.48 13.38
CA LYS A 62 4.76 15.63 14.23
C LYS A 62 4.13 14.25 14.54
N ALA A 63 4.02 13.38 13.55
CA ALA A 63 3.48 12.05 13.71
C ALA A 63 4.34 11.19 14.65
N PHE A 64 5.64 11.23 14.51
CA PHE A 64 6.56 10.51 15.39
C PHE A 64 6.48 11.00 16.83
N THR A 65 6.41 12.30 17.02
CA THR A 65 6.24 12.89 18.34
C THR A 65 4.93 12.48 19.01
N ALA A 66 3.85 12.40 18.23
CA ALA A 66 2.56 11.91 18.69
C ALA A 66 2.62 10.42 19.03
N TRP A 67 3.17 9.61 18.14
CA TRP A 67 3.30 8.16 18.33
C TRP A 67 4.09 7.80 19.58
N LYS A 68 5.21 8.48 19.86
CA LYS A 68 6.01 8.25 21.09
C LYS A 68 5.24 8.49 22.40
N LYS A 69 4.18 9.30 22.35
CA LYS A 69 3.32 9.59 23.52
C LYS A 69 2.15 8.61 23.66
N MET A 70 1.86 7.86 22.62
CA MET A 70 0.75 6.90 22.59
C MET A 70 1.17 5.53 23.13
N LYS A 71 0.18 4.75 23.53
CA LYS A 71 0.35 3.34 23.89
C LYS A 71 -0.32 2.47 22.83
N SER A 72 0.27 1.32 22.55
CA SER A 72 -0.37 0.30 21.71
C SER A 72 -1.74 -0.04 22.30
N PRO A 73 -2.80 -0.15 21.47
CA PRO A 73 -4.15 -0.41 21.96
C PRO A 73 -4.25 -1.80 22.60
N LEU A 74 -4.87 -1.84 23.77
CA LEU A 74 -5.13 -3.07 24.53
C LEU A 74 -6.63 -3.43 24.59
N TRP A 75 -7.48 -2.61 23.94
CA TRP A 75 -8.94 -2.80 23.98
C TRP A 75 -9.43 -3.95 23.10
N ALA A 76 -8.65 -4.34 22.09
CA ALA A 76 -8.97 -5.51 21.29
C ALA A 76 -8.73 -6.78 22.13
N TYR A 77 -9.77 -7.53 22.40
CA TYR A 77 -9.69 -8.80 23.14
C TYR A 77 -9.09 -9.90 22.25
N LEU A 78 -7.85 -9.70 21.86
CA LEU A 78 -7.09 -10.58 20.97
C LEU A 78 -5.78 -10.99 21.64
N GLY A 79 -5.40 -12.24 21.51
CA GLY A 79 -4.09 -12.76 21.94
C GLY A 79 -2.96 -12.33 21.02
N ILE A 80 -2.84 -11.02 20.78
CA ILE A 80 -1.79 -10.48 19.90
C ILE A 80 -0.46 -10.57 20.64
N PRO A 81 0.59 -11.17 20.05
CA PRO A 81 1.92 -11.17 20.63
C PRO A 81 2.45 -9.73 20.74
N LYS A 82 3.31 -9.50 21.72
CA LYS A 82 3.96 -8.19 21.86
C LYS A 82 4.79 -7.89 20.60
N ILE A 83 4.49 -6.78 19.95
CA ILE A 83 5.22 -6.32 18.76
C ILE A 83 6.53 -5.68 19.25
N ASP A 84 7.65 -6.14 18.72
CA ASP A 84 8.96 -5.54 18.93
C ASP A 84 9.24 -4.52 17.81
N TYR A 85 8.90 -3.26 18.08
CA TYR A 85 9.06 -2.16 17.13
C TYR A 85 10.53 -1.82 16.83
N ASP A 86 11.46 -2.25 17.68
CA ASP A 86 12.90 -2.03 17.48
C ASP A 86 13.50 -3.08 16.52
N ASN A 87 12.82 -4.20 16.31
CA ASN A 87 13.24 -5.26 15.39
C ASN A 87 12.49 -5.25 14.05
N ILE A 88 11.76 -4.18 13.73
CA ILE A 88 11.07 -4.02 12.45
C ILE A 88 11.90 -3.13 11.53
N GLN A 89 12.00 -3.52 10.27
CA GLN A 89 12.52 -2.71 9.19
C GLN A 89 11.40 -1.85 8.60
N TYR A 90 11.55 -0.52 8.64
CA TYR A 90 10.49 0.43 8.28
C TYR A 90 10.53 0.89 6.83
N TYR A 91 11.58 0.55 6.10
CA TYR A 91 11.70 0.89 4.68
C TYR A 91 12.63 -0.08 3.97
N SER A 92 12.15 -0.62 2.86
CA SER A 92 12.94 -1.39 1.91
C SER A 92 12.53 -1.01 0.49
N VAL A 93 13.49 -0.98 -0.42
CA VAL A 93 13.26 -0.68 -1.82
C VAL A 93 14.07 -1.61 -2.71
N SER A 94 13.41 -2.20 -3.69
CA SER A 94 14.12 -2.97 -4.71
C SER A 94 15.03 -2.03 -5.53
N GLU A 95 16.28 -2.43 -5.73
CA GLU A 95 17.28 -1.69 -6.53
C GLU A 95 16.97 -1.65 -8.03
N THR A 96 15.74 -1.90 -8.44
CA THR A 96 15.34 -1.73 -9.84
C THR A 96 15.58 -0.28 -10.26
N LYS A 97 16.62 -0.09 -11.02
CA LYS A 97 17.37 1.17 -11.24
C LYS A 97 16.64 2.30 -12.00
N LYS A 98 15.35 2.18 -12.29
CA LYS A 98 14.61 3.26 -12.98
C LYS A 98 13.15 3.30 -12.54
N LYS A 99 12.66 4.48 -12.16
CA LYS A 99 11.22 4.77 -12.26
C LYS A 99 10.80 4.49 -13.69
N LEU A 100 10.01 3.46 -13.86
CA LEU A 100 9.61 2.96 -15.16
C LEU A 100 8.65 3.97 -15.79
N GLY A 101 8.97 4.39 -16.99
CA GLY A 101 8.04 5.18 -17.80
C GLY A 101 6.85 4.35 -18.29
N SER A 102 7.03 3.03 -18.32
CA SER A 102 6.05 2.01 -18.65
C SER A 102 6.33 0.77 -17.81
N LEU A 103 5.29 0.02 -17.47
CA LEU A 103 5.41 -1.30 -16.82
C LEU A 103 6.16 -2.32 -17.70
N ASP A 104 6.21 -2.09 -19.02
CA ASP A 104 6.95 -2.95 -19.96
C ASP A 104 8.48 -2.89 -19.73
N ASP A 105 8.97 -1.85 -19.06
CA ASP A 105 10.38 -1.69 -18.70
C ASP A 105 10.73 -2.29 -17.33
N ALA A 106 9.76 -2.95 -16.64
CA ALA A 106 9.96 -3.51 -15.32
C ALA A 106 10.88 -4.74 -15.35
N ASP A 107 11.55 -5.00 -14.22
CA ASP A 107 12.35 -6.20 -14.05
C ASP A 107 11.50 -7.44 -14.39
N PRO A 108 11.98 -8.34 -15.27
CA PRO A 108 11.25 -9.54 -15.66
C PRO A 108 10.78 -10.38 -14.46
N LYS A 109 11.55 -10.44 -13.38
CA LYS A 109 11.19 -11.16 -12.16
C LYS A 109 9.95 -10.53 -11.47
N LEU A 110 9.86 -9.18 -11.47
CA LEU A 110 8.69 -8.47 -10.96
C LEU A 110 7.46 -8.74 -11.82
N LEU A 111 7.59 -8.65 -13.13
CA LEU A 111 6.49 -8.93 -14.06
C LEU A 111 5.98 -10.37 -13.90
N GLU A 112 6.90 -11.33 -13.74
CA GLU A 112 6.54 -12.73 -13.49
C GLU A 112 5.82 -12.89 -12.13
N THR A 113 6.27 -12.18 -11.10
CA THR A 113 5.62 -12.15 -9.78
C THR A 113 4.18 -11.71 -9.88
N PHE A 114 3.92 -10.56 -10.50
CA PHE A 114 2.55 -10.06 -10.67
C PHE A 114 1.70 -10.95 -11.57
N LYS A 115 2.30 -11.58 -12.59
CA LYS A 115 1.62 -12.59 -13.39
C LYS A 115 1.20 -13.81 -12.56
N LYS A 116 2.07 -14.32 -11.69
CA LYS A 116 1.76 -15.42 -10.75
C LYS A 116 0.66 -15.03 -9.77
N LEU A 117 0.61 -13.78 -9.37
CA LEU A 117 -0.42 -13.22 -8.50
C LEU A 117 -1.76 -13.00 -9.24
N GLY A 118 -1.77 -13.10 -10.56
CA GLY A 118 -2.97 -12.86 -11.39
C GLY A 118 -3.28 -11.37 -11.59
N ILE A 119 -2.32 -10.48 -11.34
CA ILE A 119 -2.48 -9.04 -11.47
C ILE A 119 -2.16 -8.61 -12.89
N PRO A 120 -3.12 -8.03 -13.64
CA PRO A 120 -2.92 -7.60 -15.01
C PRO A 120 -2.13 -6.28 -15.05
N LEU A 121 -0.84 -6.35 -15.31
CA LEU A 121 0.01 -5.15 -15.49
C LEU A 121 0.06 -4.65 -16.94
N ASN A 122 -0.51 -5.39 -17.88
CA ASN A 122 -0.46 -5.04 -19.29
C ASN A 122 -1.76 -4.38 -19.74
N GLU A 123 -1.67 -3.13 -20.23
CA GLU A 123 -2.80 -2.37 -20.78
C GLU A 123 -3.46 -3.07 -21.98
N GLN A 124 -2.77 -3.98 -22.67
CA GLN A 124 -3.33 -4.75 -23.77
C GLN A 124 -4.36 -5.81 -23.33
N LYS A 125 -4.42 -6.15 -22.03
CA LYS A 125 -5.50 -6.98 -21.47
C LYS A 125 -6.74 -6.17 -21.12
N LEU A 126 -7.08 -5.23 -21.93
CA LEU A 126 -8.16 -4.24 -21.86
C LEU A 126 -9.59 -4.82 -21.68
N LEU A 127 -9.74 -6.13 -21.60
CA LEU A 127 -11.05 -6.75 -21.38
C LEU A 127 -11.62 -6.52 -19.97
N THR A 128 -10.80 -6.02 -19.03
CA THR A 128 -11.22 -5.88 -17.61
C THR A 128 -11.67 -4.47 -17.24
N ASN A 129 -11.38 -3.44 -18.05
CA ASN A 129 -11.69 -2.02 -17.74
C ASN A 129 -11.27 -1.59 -16.32
N VAL A 130 -10.11 -2.07 -15.86
CA VAL A 130 -9.55 -1.79 -14.53
C VAL A 130 -8.17 -1.16 -14.68
N ALA A 131 -7.98 0.02 -14.08
CA ALA A 131 -6.66 0.61 -13.91
C ALA A 131 -6.00 0.07 -12.65
N VAL A 132 -4.75 -0.36 -12.73
CA VAL A 132 -4.00 -0.98 -11.63
C VAL A 132 -2.78 -0.14 -11.27
N ASP A 133 -2.61 0.13 -9.99
CA ASP A 133 -1.34 0.57 -9.39
C ASP A 133 -0.71 -0.60 -8.63
N ALA A 134 0.53 -0.94 -8.97
CA ALA A 134 1.22 -2.08 -8.37
C ALA A 134 2.34 -1.59 -7.46
N VAL A 135 2.27 -1.98 -6.19
CA VAL A 135 3.25 -1.63 -5.15
C VAL A 135 3.98 -2.89 -4.69
N PHE A 136 5.31 -2.83 -4.68
CA PHE A 136 6.17 -3.91 -4.20
C PHE A 136 7.04 -3.39 -3.06
N ASP A 137 6.92 -4.01 -1.89
CA ASP A 137 7.48 -3.52 -0.64
C ASP A 137 7.11 -2.04 -0.39
N SER A 138 8.07 -1.14 -0.35
CA SER A 138 7.85 0.26 0.00
C SER A 138 7.65 1.20 -1.21
N VAL A 139 7.55 0.70 -2.44
CA VAL A 139 7.57 1.55 -3.64
C VAL A 139 6.59 1.08 -4.72
N SER A 140 5.84 2.01 -5.31
CA SER A 140 5.05 1.75 -6.52
C SER A 140 5.96 1.47 -7.71
N ILE A 141 5.65 0.39 -8.41
CA ILE A 141 6.33 -0.04 -9.63
C ILE A 141 5.79 0.72 -10.82
N GLY A 142 4.48 0.94 -10.86
CA GLY A 142 3.83 1.69 -11.92
C GLY A 142 2.31 1.59 -11.89
N THR A 143 1.68 2.54 -12.59
CA THR A 143 0.23 2.66 -12.70
C THR A 143 -0.19 2.53 -14.16
N THR A 144 -1.14 1.63 -14.46
CA THR A 144 -1.71 1.47 -15.80
C THR A 144 -2.74 2.56 -16.13
N PHE A 145 -3.02 2.80 -17.39
CA PHE A 145 -4.04 3.75 -17.89
C PHE A 145 -3.93 5.21 -17.41
N LYS A 146 -2.82 5.59 -16.80
CA LYS A 146 -2.60 6.93 -16.23
C LYS A 146 -2.95 8.07 -17.22
N LYS A 147 -2.47 7.96 -18.47
CA LYS A 147 -2.73 8.97 -19.51
C LYS A 147 -4.19 9.01 -19.96
N GLN A 148 -4.86 7.86 -19.97
CA GLN A 148 -6.28 7.78 -20.36
C GLN A 148 -7.17 8.42 -19.29
N LEU A 149 -6.94 8.13 -18.03
CA LEU A 149 -7.64 8.74 -16.90
C LEU A 149 -7.42 10.24 -16.83
N GLN A 150 -6.20 10.71 -17.09
CA GLN A 150 -5.89 12.14 -17.11
C GLN A 150 -6.69 12.92 -18.18
N LYS A 151 -7.06 12.30 -19.30
CA LYS A 151 -7.89 12.95 -20.34
C LYS A 151 -9.30 13.27 -19.82
N SER A 152 -9.83 12.50 -18.88
CA SER A 152 -11.11 12.78 -18.22
C SER A 152 -10.95 13.61 -16.93
N GLY A 153 -9.74 14.10 -16.64
CA GLY A 153 -9.44 14.87 -15.43
C GLY A 153 -9.25 14.02 -14.18
N VAL A 154 -9.39 12.69 -14.28
CA VAL A 154 -9.15 11.76 -13.17
C VAL A 154 -7.64 11.56 -12.98
N VAL A 155 -7.18 11.68 -11.74
CA VAL A 155 -5.79 11.35 -11.38
C VAL A 155 -5.79 10.03 -10.62
N PHE A 156 -5.03 9.08 -11.12
CA PHE A 156 -4.73 7.82 -10.43
C PHE A 156 -3.23 7.56 -10.55
N CYS A 157 -2.54 7.53 -9.43
CA CYS A 157 -1.09 7.33 -9.37
C CYS A 157 -0.65 6.96 -7.95
N SER A 158 0.62 6.63 -7.78
CA SER A 158 1.18 6.46 -6.45
C SER A 158 1.11 7.75 -5.63
N ILE A 159 1.01 7.64 -4.30
CA ILE A 159 1.07 8.82 -3.41
C ILE A 159 2.40 9.56 -3.55
N THR A 160 3.48 8.85 -3.89
CA THR A 160 4.79 9.44 -4.20
C THR A 160 4.73 10.37 -5.40
N ASP A 161 4.09 9.94 -6.48
CA ASP A 161 3.89 10.79 -7.65
C ASP A 161 2.95 11.94 -7.34
N ALA A 162 1.91 11.70 -6.55
CA ALA A 162 1.00 12.77 -6.14
C ALA A 162 1.69 13.85 -5.31
N ILE A 163 2.55 13.49 -4.38
CA ILE A 163 3.37 14.44 -3.60
C ILE A 163 4.23 15.30 -4.53
N LYS A 164 4.75 14.71 -5.59
CA LYS A 164 5.63 15.41 -6.54
C LYS A 164 4.87 16.31 -7.53
N PHE A 165 3.76 15.81 -8.10
CA PHE A 165 3.05 16.46 -9.20
C PHE A 165 1.79 17.22 -8.78
N TYR A 166 1.20 16.86 -7.63
CA TYR A 166 -0.02 17.44 -7.08
C TYR A 166 0.13 17.81 -5.59
N PRO A 167 1.25 18.42 -5.15
CA PRO A 167 1.55 18.65 -3.73
C PRO A 167 0.44 19.42 -3.01
N HIS A 168 -0.20 20.38 -3.69
CA HIS A 168 -1.28 21.18 -3.14
C HIS A 168 -2.53 20.34 -2.76
N LEU A 169 -2.85 19.30 -3.53
CA LEU A 169 -3.94 18.38 -3.20
C LEU A 169 -3.55 17.49 -2.02
N VAL A 170 -2.33 16.95 -2.05
CA VAL A 170 -1.86 16.11 -0.95
C VAL A 170 -1.83 16.91 0.35
N GLU A 171 -1.26 18.10 0.37
CA GLU A 171 -1.20 18.97 1.56
C GLU A 171 -2.59 19.32 2.08
N LYS A 172 -3.53 19.64 1.17
CA LYS A 172 -4.91 19.98 1.52
C LYS A 172 -5.65 18.84 2.19
N TYR A 173 -5.50 17.60 1.71
CA TYR A 173 -6.33 16.47 2.12
C TYR A 173 -5.63 15.46 3.02
N LEU A 174 -4.29 15.45 3.06
CA LEU A 174 -3.54 14.54 3.93
C LEU A 174 -3.92 14.75 5.40
N ALA A 175 -4.26 13.67 6.08
CA ALA A 175 -4.67 13.65 7.49
C ALA A 175 -5.95 14.46 7.83
N LYS A 176 -6.78 14.84 6.88
CA LYS A 176 -8.06 15.50 7.17
C LYS A 176 -9.11 14.55 7.75
N ILE A 177 -9.22 13.34 7.20
CA ILE A 177 -10.20 12.33 7.66
C ILE A 177 -9.63 11.48 8.80
N VAL A 178 -8.41 10.96 8.65
CA VAL A 178 -7.71 10.22 9.69
C VAL A 178 -6.51 11.07 10.13
N PRO A 179 -6.66 11.88 11.18
CA PRO A 179 -5.58 12.74 11.68
C PRO A 179 -4.45 11.93 12.30
N ILE A 180 -3.29 12.54 12.47
CA ILE A 180 -2.12 11.91 13.10
C ILE A 180 -2.46 11.32 14.47
N GLY A 181 -3.29 12.01 15.24
CA GLY A 181 -3.66 11.63 16.60
C GLY A 181 -4.84 10.68 16.72
N ASP A 182 -5.35 10.12 15.62
CA ASP A 182 -6.53 9.27 15.63
C ASP A 182 -6.31 8.01 16.48
N ASN A 183 -5.25 7.27 16.20
CA ASN A 183 -4.85 6.09 16.97
C ASN A 183 -3.36 5.78 16.81
N TYR A 184 -2.87 4.84 17.60
CA TYR A 184 -1.47 4.42 17.64
C TYR A 184 -0.92 4.01 16.25
N PHE A 185 -1.65 3.17 15.52
CA PHE A 185 -1.21 2.69 14.21
C PHE A 185 -1.35 3.74 13.11
N SER A 186 -2.32 4.65 13.22
CA SER A 186 -2.42 5.79 12.32
C SER A 186 -1.26 6.76 12.51
N ALA A 187 -0.82 6.99 13.75
CA ALA A 187 0.37 7.79 14.05
C ALA A 187 1.64 7.11 13.54
N LEU A 188 1.78 5.81 13.75
CA LEU A 188 2.89 5.02 13.22
C LEU A 188 2.94 5.07 11.68
N ASN A 189 1.83 4.79 11.02
CA ASN A 189 1.73 4.91 9.56
C ASN A 189 2.09 6.32 9.10
N SER A 190 1.56 7.37 9.74
CA SER A 190 1.87 8.77 9.41
C SER A 190 3.37 9.09 9.51
N THR A 191 4.07 8.39 10.40
CA THR A 191 5.51 8.55 10.59
C THR A 191 6.33 7.93 9.46
N VAL A 192 5.94 6.74 8.99
CA VAL A 192 6.82 5.90 8.14
C VAL A 192 6.22 5.50 6.80
N PHE A 193 4.98 5.89 6.46
CA PHE A 193 4.39 5.45 5.20
C PHE A 193 5.31 5.71 4.02
N SER A 194 5.43 4.70 3.17
CA SER A 194 6.37 4.72 2.06
C SER A 194 5.68 5.00 0.73
N ASP A 195 4.60 4.28 0.44
CA ASP A 195 3.80 4.52 -0.75
C ASP A 195 2.32 4.23 -0.46
N GLY A 196 1.52 4.16 -1.47
CA GLY A 196 0.09 3.97 -1.47
C GLY A 196 -0.49 4.63 -2.71
N SER A 197 -1.80 4.67 -2.81
CA SER A 197 -2.46 5.25 -3.98
C SER A 197 -3.01 6.63 -3.74
N PHE A 198 -3.01 7.42 -4.79
CA PHE A 198 -3.66 8.70 -4.86
C PHE A 198 -4.70 8.68 -5.98
N CYS A 199 -5.96 8.91 -5.61
CA CYS A 199 -7.08 8.99 -6.52
C CYS A 199 -7.75 10.36 -6.36
N TYR A 200 -7.91 11.09 -7.47
CA TYR A 200 -8.69 12.32 -7.50
C TYR A 200 -9.71 12.25 -8.64
N ILE A 201 -10.96 12.37 -8.28
CA ILE A 201 -12.09 12.36 -9.20
C ILE A 201 -12.73 13.74 -9.16
N PRO A 202 -12.69 14.50 -10.27
CA PRO A 202 -13.25 15.84 -10.30
C PRO A 202 -14.79 15.85 -10.12
N LYS A 203 -15.29 17.01 -9.76
CA LYS A 203 -16.72 17.28 -9.62
C LYS A 203 -17.50 16.88 -10.87
N ASP A 204 -18.71 16.32 -10.66
CA ASP A 204 -19.63 15.88 -11.71
C ASP A 204 -19.06 14.79 -12.64
N MET A 205 -18.06 14.00 -12.18
CA MET A 205 -17.36 12.97 -12.95
C MET A 205 -17.67 11.57 -12.43
N GLU A 206 -18.08 10.69 -13.31
CA GLU A 206 -18.05 9.25 -13.08
C GLU A 206 -16.70 8.70 -13.58
N CYS A 207 -15.97 8.00 -12.74
CA CYS A 207 -14.69 7.43 -13.15
C CYS A 207 -14.91 6.41 -14.27
N PRO A 208 -14.23 6.56 -15.44
CA PRO A 208 -14.53 5.77 -16.63
C PRO A 208 -14.12 4.29 -16.51
N MET A 209 -13.43 3.92 -15.44
CA MET A 209 -13.01 2.54 -15.17
C MET A 209 -12.85 2.31 -13.67
N GLU A 210 -12.84 1.06 -13.25
CA GLU A 210 -12.50 0.68 -11.89
C GLU A 210 -11.02 0.94 -11.61
N LEU A 211 -10.70 1.39 -10.40
CA LEU A 211 -9.34 1.58 -9.95
C LEU A 211 -8.97 0.49 -8.96
N SER A 212 -7.79 -0.07 -9.09
CA SER A 212 -7.31 -1.10 -8.18
C SER A 212 -5.86 -0.87 -7.80
N THR A 213 -5.55 -1.07 -6.53
CA THR A 213 -4.17 -1.08 -6.06
C THR A 213 -3.84 -2.45 -5.48
N TYR A 214 -2.67 -2.94 -5.82
CA TYR A 214 -2.20 -4.20 -5.30
C TYR A 214 -0.85 -4.06 -4.63
N PHE A 215 -0.80 -4.45 -3.36
CA PHE A 215 0.40 -4.42 -2.53
C PHE A 215 0.99 -5.82 -2.39
N ARG A 216 2.28 -5.94 -2.65
CA ARG A 216 3.05 -7.14 -2.41
C ARG A 216 4.13 -6.87 -1.39
N ILE A 217 4.02 -7.46 -0.20
CA ILE A 217 5.10 -7.55 0.78
C ILE A 217 5.98 -8.73 0.37
N ASN A 218 7.28 -8.53 0.25
CA ASN A 218 8.19 -9.59 -0.18
C ASN A 218 9.28 -9.90 0.84
N ASN A 219 9.70 -8.91 1.63
CA ASN A 219 10.81 -9.07 2.58
C ASN A 219 10.33 -9.57 3.94
N GLU A 220 11.13 -10.50 4.51
CA GLU A 220 10.97 -10.99 5.88
C GLU A 220 11.30 -9.88 6.90
N GLU A 221 10.65 -9.90 8.07
CA GLU A 221 10.84 -8.92 9.16
C GLU A 221 10.62 -7.45 8.74
N SER A 222 10.03 -7.21 7.57
CA SER A 222 9.73 -5.86 7.08
C SER A 222 8.34 -5.40 7.52
N GLY A 223 8.24 -4.08 7.76
CA GLY A 223 6.97 -3.39 7.88
C GLY A 223 6.54 -2.81 6.55
N GLN A 224 5.26 -2.94 6.22
CA GLN A 224 4.66 -2.23 5.09
C GLN A 224 3.64 -1.23 5.60
N PHE A 225 3.81 0.02 5.17
CA PHE A 225 3.04 1.16 5.66
C PHE A 225 2.49 1.93 4.47
N GLU A 226 1.28 1.60 4.07
CA GLU A 226 0.63 2.20 2.92
C GLU A 226 -0.28 3.33 3.35
N ARG A 227 -0.37 4.36 2.51
CA ARG A 227 -1.27 5.48 2.73
C ARG A 227 -1.99 5.85 1.45
N THR A 228 -3.22 5.41 1.35
CA THR A 228 -4.09 5.67 0.22
C THR A 228 -4.98 6.88 0.49
N LEU A 229 -5.04 7.81 -0.46
CA LEU A 229 -5.87 9.00 -0.42
C LEU A 229 -6.80 9.03 -1.64
N ILE A 230 -8.09 8.91 -1.40
CA ILE A 230 -9.14 8.96 -2.42
C ILE A 230 -9.94 10.24 -2.22
N ILE A 231 -9.99 11.09 -3.22
CA ILE A 231 -10.74 12.36 -3.21
C ILE A 231 -11.80 12.27 -4.30
N ALA A 232 -13.04 12.20 -3.91
CA ALA A 232 -14.20 12.27 -4.79
C ALA A 232 -14.90 13.61 -4.56
N GLU A 233 -14.82 14.53 -5.53
CA GLU A 233 -15.47 15.82 -5.44
C GLU A 233 -17.00 15.68 -5.59
N ASP A 234 -17.76 16.76 -5.36
CA ASP A 234 -19.22 16.75 -5.41
C ASP A 234 -19.78 16.04 -6.66
N ARG A 235 -20.72 15.13 -6.47
CA ARG A 235 -21.42 14.36 -7.52
C ARG A 235 -20.47 13.56 -8.42
N SER A 236 -19.35 13.14 -7.88
CA SER A 236 -18.45 12.19 -8.55
C SER A 236 -18.63 10.78 -8.01
N SER A 237 -18.20 9.78 -8.78
CA SER A 237 -18.25 8.38 -8.38
C SER A 237 -17.01 7.62 -8.83
N VAL A 238 -16.57 6.67 -8.02
CA VAL A 238 -15.44 5.78 -8.31
C VAL A 238 -15.60 4.44 -7.59
N ASN A 239 -15.25 3.37 -8.27
CA ASN A 239 -15.05 2.06 -7.67
C ASN A 239 -13.55 1.85 -7.44
N TYR A 240 -13.17 1.58 -6.19
CA TYR A 240 -11.79 1.34 -5.81
C TYR A 240 -11.66 0.01 -5.07
N LEU A 241 -10.73 -0.82 -5.51
CA LEU A 241 -10.38 -2.09 -4.89
C LEU A 241 -8.92 -2.06 -4.45
N GLU A 242 -8.66 -2.45 -3.21
CA GLU A 242 -7.33 -2.61 -2.69
C GLU A 242 -7.09 -4.06 -2.24
N GLY A 243 -5.96 -4.62 -2.63
CA GLY A 243 -5.55 -5.96 -2.27
C GLY A 243 -4.11 -6.00 -1.79
N CYS A 244 -3.83 -6.87 -0.81
CA CYS A 244 -2.49 -7.08 -0.31
C CYS A 244 -2.20 -8.58 -0.20
N THR A 245 -0.96 -8.97 -0.51
CA THR A 245 -0.45 -10.31 -0.23
C THR A 245 0.96 -10.25 0.34
N ALA A 246 1.28 -11.23 1.18
CA ALA A 246 2.61 -11.43 1.72
C ALA A 246 3.02 -12.90 1.56
N PRO A 247 4.32 -13.24 1.49
CA PRO A 247 4.79 -14.59 1.69
C PRO A 247 4.43 -15.10 3.09
N GLN A 248 4.50 -16.40 3.25
CA GLN A 248 4.34 -17.02 4.57
C GLN A 248 5.73 -17.19 5.19
N PHE A 249 6.04 -16.33 6.16
CA PHE A 249 7.28 -16.41 6.93
C PHE A 249 7.02 -16.95 8.34
N SER A 250 8.07 -17.45 8.99
CA SER A 250 8.06 -17.81 10.41
C SER A 250 8.28 -16.61 11.34
N SER A 251 8.72 -15.48 10.81
CA SER A 251 8.97 -14.23 11.52
C SER A 251 7.77 -13.29 11.50
N ASN A 252 7.79 -12.30 12.39
CA ASN A 252 6.74 -11.28 12.47
C ASN A 252 6.82 -10.31 11.28
N GLN A 253 5.65 -10.00 10.71
CA GLN A 253 5.46 -8.92 9.75
C GLN A 253 4.47 -7.92 10.32
N LEU A 254 4.73 -6.62 10.12
CA LEU A 254 3.80 -5.56 10.49
C LEU A 254 3.28 -4.88 9.25
N HIS A 255 1.98 -5.00 9.01
CA HIS A 255 1.29 -4.26 7.96
C HIS A 255 0.31 -3.27 8.60
N ALA A 256 0.49 -1.99 8.34
CA ALA A 256 -0.37 -0.94 8.84
C ALA A 256 -0.74 0.03 7.70
N ALA A 257 -1.89 -0.21 7.10
CA ALA A 257 -2.44 0.60 6.03
C ALA A 257 -3.38 1.70 6.57
N VAL A 258 -3.43 2.84 5.88
CA VAL A 258 -4.41 3.89 6.11
C VAL A 258 -5.03 4.26 4.78
N VAL A 259 -6.31 3.92 4.61
CA VAL A 259 -7.12 4.26 3.44
C VAL A 259 -8.08 5.38 3.81
N LYS A 260 -8.12 6.45 3.02
CA LYS A 260 -8.87 7.67 3.32
C LYS A 260 -9.73 8.10 2.13
N PRO A 261 -10.99 7.70 2.06
CA PRO A 261 -11.94 8.32 1.16
C PRO A 261 -12.38 9.69 1.72
N TYR A 262 -12.38 10.69 0.86
CA TYR A 262 -12.91 12.04 1.09
C TYR A 262 -13.96 12.30 0.01
N SER A 263 -15.20 12.53 0.42
CA SER A 263 -16.35 12.84 -0.45
C SER A 263 -17.15 14.02 0.05
#